data_5fa25d8f027b60433a7fbee0559d4e6f
#
_entry.id   5fa25d8f027b60433a7fbee0559d4e6f
#
_cell.length_a   1.000
_cell.length_b   1.000
_cell.length_c   1.000
_cell.angle_alpha   90.00
_cell.angle_beta   90.00
_cell.angle_gamma   90.00
#
_symmetry.space_group_name_H-M   'P 1'
#
loop_
_entity.id
_entity.type
_entity.pdbx_description
1 polymer ?
#
loop_
_entity_poly.entity_id
_entity_poly.type
_entity_poly.pdbx_seq_one_letter_code
_entity_poly.pdbx_strand_id
1 'polypeptide(L)'
;MEKRNIQISLEEAKEWYNSGNSFKKELALKAYKKEELEETYLNIINKLPYDTTRKNSIKRDMYVKLLNTAAYVNSIYPKEYYKYAKDYFQYILTKKGVCDDYSMPLFHKGFYINKTHIYYSETFIITFNSEEAAKKAIDILGDELNVLFE
;
A
#
# COMPACT_ATOMS: atom_id res chain seq x y z
N MET A 1 -18.91 -30.70 24.91
CA MET A 1 -18.86 -29.26 24.48
C MET A 1 -18.95 -29.21 22.99
N GLU A 2 -20.05 -28.72 22.46
CA GLU A 2 -20.17 -28.47 21.02
C GLU A 2 -19.22 -27.32 20.63
N LYS A 3 -18.27 -27.60 19.77
CA LYS A 3 -17.46 -26.57 19.16
C LYS A 3 -18.33 -25.80 18.16
N ARG A 4 -18.79 -24.62 18.53
CA ARG A 4 -19.45 -23.72 17.59
C ARG A 4 -18.42 -23.21 16.61
N ASN A 5 -18.57 -23.56 15.35
CA ASN A 5 -17.78 -22.96 14.28
C ASN A 5 -18.30 -21.54 14.02
N ILE A 6 -17.45 -20.54 14.26
CA ILE A 6 -17.76 -19.15 13.89
C ILE A 6 -17.45 -19.03 12.40
N GLN A 7 -18.49 -18.75 11.61
CA GLN A 7 -18.32 -18.43 10.18
C GLN A 7 -18.23 -16.91 10.04
N ILE A 8 -17.09 -16.45 9.54
CA ILE A 8 -16.86 -15.04 9.18
C ILE A 8 -16.37 -14.98 7.74
N SER A 9 -16.71 -13.91 7.03
CA SER A 9 -16.20 -13.67 5.69
C SER A 9 -14.69 -13.38 5.74
N LEU A 10 -14.00 -13.56 4.61
CA LEU A 10 -12.56 -13.24 4.52
C LEU A 10 -12.32 -11.73 4.79
N GLU A 11 -13.21 -10.86 4.33
CA GLU A 11 -13.12 -9.42 4.57
C GLU A 11 -13.24 -9.08 6.04
N GLU A 12 -14.23 -9.63 6.74
CA GLU A 12 -14.38 -9.46 8.19
C GLU A 12 -13.16 -10.03 8.95
N ALA A 13 -12.65 -11.18 8.52
CA ALA A 13 -11.47 -11.77 9.13
C ALA A 13 -10.21 -10.88 8.96
N LYS A 14 -10.05 -10.25 7.81
CA LYS A 14 -8.98 -9.26 7.58
C LYS A 14 -9.12 -8.04 8.47
N GLU A 15 -10.32 -7.51 8.63
CA GLU A 15 -10.60 -6.41 9.56
C GLU A 15 -10.25 -6.79 11.00
N TRP A 16 -10.63 -7.98 11.43
CA TRP A 16 -10.32 -8.47 12.77
C TRP A 16 -8.82 -8.69 12.98
N TYR A 17 -8.14 -9.20 11.98
CA TYR A 17 -6.69 -9.42 12.01
C TYR A 17 -5.92 -8.10 12.17
N ASN A 18 -6.37 -7.03 11.53
CA ASN A 18 -5.73 -5.72 11.53
C ASN A 18 -6.26 -4.76 12.61
N SER A 19 -7.25 -5.17 13.41
CA SER A 19 -7.94 -4.29 14.36
C SER A 19 -7.12 -3.87 15.59
N GLY A 20 -5.97 -4.47 15.84
CA GLY A 20 -5.18 -4.29 17.06
C GLY A 20 -5.75 -5.00 18.30
N ASN A 21 -6.88 -5.67 18.18
CA ASN A 21 -7.48 -6.48 19.24
C ASN A 21 -6.95 -7.92 19.17
N SER A 22 -6.21 -8.36 20.18
CA SER A 22 -5.58 -9.68 20.20
C SER A 22 -6.60 -10.82 20.11
N PHE A 23 -7.74 -10.69 20.72
CA PHE A 23 -8.81 -11.70 20.69
C PHE A 23 -9.42 -11.86 19.29
N LYS A 24 -9.75 -10.74 18.63
CA LYS A 24 -10.24 -10.74 17.25
C LYS A 24 -9.21 -11.30 16.27
N LYS A 25 -7.95 -10.94 16.46
CA LYS A 25 -6.84 -11.47 15.67
C LYS A 25 -6.72 -12.99 15.79
N GLU A 26 -6.84 -13.52 17.00
CA GLU A 26 -6.84 -14.97 17.23
C GLU A 26 -8.00 -15.67 16.54
N LEU A 27 -9.20 -15.10 16.61
CA LEU A 27 -10.37 -15.66 15.93
C LEU A 27 -10.21 -15.67 14.41
N ALA A 28 -9.67 -14.61 13.84
CA ALA A 28 -9.36 -14.54 12.42
C ALA A 28 -8.37 -15.64 11.99
N LEU A 29 -7.32 -15.85 12.76
CA LEU A 29 -6.31 -16.89 12.51
C LEU A 29 -6.83 -18.33 12.68
N LYS A 30 -7.92 -18.51 13.43
CA LYS A 30 -8.61 -19.81 13.52
C LYS A 30 -9.47 -20.09 12.29
N ALA A 31 -10.01 -19.06 11.67
CA ALA A 31 -10.89 -19.16 10.51
C ALA A 31 -10.11 -19.23 9.19
N TYR A 32 -9.02 -18.50 9.07
CA TYR A 32 -8.21 -18.37 7.84
C TYR A 32 -6.72 -18.50 8.15
N LYS A 33 -5.95 -18.91 7.15
CA LYS A 33 -4.50 -18.94 7.25
C LYS A 33 -3.93 -17.52 7.29
N LYS A 34 -2.79 -17.35 7.96
CA LYS A 34 -2.09 -16.08 8.07
C LYS A 34 -1.84 -15.45 6.69
N GLU A 35 -1.44 -16.27 5.72
CA GLU A 35 -1.16 -15.86 4.34
C GLU A 35 -2.39 -15.29 3.61
N GLU A 36 -3.59 -15.73 4.00
CA GLU A 36 -4.84 -15.21 3.44
C GLU A 36 -5.24 -13.86 4.06
N LEU A 37 -4.86 -13.66 5.31
CA LEU A 37 -5.20 -12.46 6.08
C LEU A 37 -4.21 -11.31 5.87
N GLU A 38 -2.95 -11.62 5.59
CA GLU A 38 -1.91 -10.64 5.33
C GLU A 38 -1.93 -10.20 3.87
N GLU A 39 -1.96 -8.90 3.67
CA GLU A 39 -1.74 -8.32 2.34
C GLU A 39 -0.25 -8.21 2.07
N THR A 40 0.35 -9.30 1.62
CA THR A 40 1.73 -9.34 1.15
C THR A 40 1.78 -9.15 -0.36
N TYR A 41 2.96 -8.84 -0.89
CA TYR A 41 3.13 -8.70 -2.33
C TYR A 41 2.70 -9.98 -3.08
N LEU A 42 3.06 -11.16 -2.57
CA LEU A 42 2.68 -12.45 -3.20
C LEU A 42 1.16 -12.65 -3.24
N ASN A 43 0.44 -12.18 -2.20
CA ASN A 43 -1.01 -12.34 -2.13
C ASN A 43 -1.77 -11.41 -3.08
N ILE A 44 -1.19 -10.25 -3.41
CA ILE A 44 -1.84 -9.26 -4.28
C ILE A 44 -1.47 -9.40 -5.74
N ILE A 45 -0.32 -10.04 -6.06
CA ILE A 45 0.23 -10.05 -7.42
C ILE A 45 -0.71 -10.66 -8.46
N ASN A 46 -1.44 -11.70 -8.07
CA ASN A 46 -2.41 -12.36 -8.96
C ASN A 46 -3.64 -11.50 -9.28
N LYS A 47 -3.83 -10.41 -8.54
CA LYS A 47 -4.92 -9.44 -8.75
C LYS A 47 -4.52 -8.29 -9.67
N LEU A 48 -3.26 -8.26 -10.10
CA LEU A 48 -2.69 -7.14 -10.84
C LEU A 48 -2.58 -7.45 -12.33
N PRO A 49 -2.79 -6.46 -13.20
CA PRO A 49 -2.75 -6.64 -14.66
C PRO A 49 -1.33 -6.68 -15.24
N TYR A 50 -0.29 -6.52 -14.42
CA TYR A 50 1.08 -6.38 -14.89
C TYR A 50 1.83 -7.71 -14.85
N ASP A 51 2.61 -7.96 -15.90
CA ASP A 51 3.51 -9.11 -15.96
C ASP A 51 4.78 -8.82 -15.13
N THR A 52 4.99 -9.61 -14.09
CA THR A 52 6.13 -9.48 -13.17
C THR A 52 7.24 -10.51 -13.45
N THR A 53 7.12 -11.31 -14.51
CA THR A 53 8.05 -12.43 -14.78
C THR A 53 9.36 -12.01 -15.44
N ARG A 54 9.51 -10.76 -15.85
CA ARG A 54 10.74 -10.27 -16.49
C ARG A 54 11.91 -10.25 -15.52
N LYS A 55 12.94 -11.06 -15.80
CA LYS A 55 14.21 -11.06 -15.08
C LYS A 55 15.04 -9.83 -15.46
N ASN A 56 15.13 -8.88 -14.55
CA ASN A 56 15.90 -7.64 -14.72
C ASN A 56 16.75 -7.39 -13.47
N SER A 57 17.48 -6.26 -13.43
CA SER A 57 18.24 -5.87 -12.25
C SER A 57 17.35 -5.72 -11.00
N ILE A 58 17.90 -5.88 -9.83
CA ILE A 58 17.18 -5.80 -8.54
C ILE A 58 16.35 -4.51 -8.42
N LYS A 59 16.91 -3.37 -8.85
CA LYS A 59 16.18 -2.09 -8.83
C LYS A 59 14.97 -2.09 -9.76
N ARG A 60 15.08 -2.69 -10.93
CA ARG A 60 14.00 -2.78 -11.90
C ARG A 60 12.88 -3.70 -11.37
N ASP A 61 13.24 -4.82 -10.80
CA ASP A 61 12.28 -5.75 -10.20
C ASP A 61 11.52 -5.07 -9.05
N MET A 62 12.22 -4.32 -8.20
CA MET A 62 11.59 -3.57 -7.13
C MET A 62 10.71 -2.42 -7.66
N TYR A 63 11.11 -1.74 -8.74
CA TYR A 63 10.28 -0.73 -9.38
C TYR A 63 8.97 -1.32 -9.90
N VAL A 64 9.04 -2.51 -10.54
CA VAL A 64 7.83 -3.23 -10.98
C VAL A 64 6.96 -3.64 -9.80
N LYS A 65 7.54 -4.11 -8.70
CA LYS A 65 6.80 -4.43 -7.47
C LYS A 65 6.10 -3.19 -6.92
N LEU A 66 6.78 -2.06 -6.88
CA LEU A 66 6.18 -0.81 -6.41
C LEU A 66 5.07 -0.33 -7.33
N LEU A 67 5.27 -0.42 -8.65
CA LEU A 67 4.25 -0.08 -9.64
C LEU A 67 2.98 -0.92 -9.47
N ASN A 68 3.15 -2.23 -9.33
CA ASN A 68 2.04 -3.15 -9.11
C ASN A 68 1.33 -2.88 -7.78
N THR A 69 2.09 -2.65 -6.73
CA THR A 69 1.55 -2.34 -5.40
C THR A 69 0.80 -1.02 -5.41
N ALA A 70 1.33 0.01 -6.09
CA ALA A 70 0.65 1.30 -6.27
C ALA A 70 -0.68 1.13 -7.00
N ALA A 71 -0.71 0.35 -8.09
CA ALA A 71 -1.94 0.05 -8.81
C ALA A 71 -2.98 -0.63 -7.91
N TYR A 72 -2.55 -1.57 -7.09
CA TYR A 72 -3.42 -2.25 -6.14
C TYR A 72 -3.98 -1.32 -5.07
N VAL A 73 -3.13 -0.58 -4.35
CA VAL A 73 -3.61 0.31 -3.27
C VAL A 73 -4.44 1.47 -3.83
N ASN A 74 -4.11 1.99 -4.99
CA ASN A 74 -4.90 3.03 -5.65
C ASN A 74 -6.28 2.54 -6.12
N SER A 75 -6.44 1.24 -6.32
CA SER A 75 -7.76 0.65 -6.62
C SER A 75 -8.67 0.59 -5.38
N ILE A 76 -8.09 0.61 -4.18
CA ILE A 76 -8.79 0.52 -2.90
C ILE A 76 -9.04 1.91 -2.30
N TYR A 77 -8.03 2.78 -2.34
CA TYR A 77 -8.08 4.10 -1.72
C TYR A 77 -8.48 5.16 -2.75
N PRO A 78 -9.49 6.01 -2.44
CA PRO A 78 -9.96 7.03 -3.36
C PRO A 78 -8.96 8.18 -3.49
N LYS A 79 -9.04 8.88 -4.62
CA LYS A 79 -8.29 10.13 -4.85
C LYS A 79 -8.79 11.22 -3.91
N GLU A 80 -7.85 12.02 -3.41
CA GLU A 80 -8.16 13.25 -2.66
C GLU A 80 -8.23 14.44 -3.61
N TYR A 81 -9.40 15.05 -3.72
CA TYR A 81 -9.62 16.22 -4.59
C TYR A 81 -9.40 17.53 -3.84
N TYR A 82 -8.96 18.55 -4.55
CA TYR A 82 -8.97 19.91 -4.03
C TYR A 82 -10.42 20.36 -3.79
N LYS A 83 -10.62 21.14 -2.72
CA LYS A 83 -11.95 21.59 -2.32
C LYS A 83 -12.72 22.36 -3.40
N TYR A 84 -12.00 23.04 -4.30
CA TYR A 84 -12.59 23.94 -5.30
C TYR A 84 -12.11 23.68 -6.73
N ALA A 85 -11.39 22.58 -6.98
CA ALA A 85 -10.85 22.27 -8.29
C ALA A 85 -11.19 20.83 -8.68
N LYS A 86 -11.20 20.55 -9.98
CA LYS A 86 -11.34 19.17 -10.49
C LYS A 86 -10.06 18.36 -10.34
N ASP A 87 -8.96 19.00 -9.92
CA ASP A 87 -7.67 18.37 -9.73
C ASP A 87 -7.61 17.62 -8.41
N TYR A 88 -6.77 16.62 -8.35
CA TYR A 88 -6.57 15.80 -7.17
C TYR A 88 -5.11 15.83 -6.75
N PHE A 89 -4.89 15.61 -5.44
CA PHE A 89 -3.57 15.46 -4.89
C PHE A 89 -2.97 14.11 -5.26
N GLN A 90 -1.66 14.08 -5.39
CA GLN A 90 -0.88 12.87 -5.54
C GLN A 90 0.20 12.81 -4.46
N TYR A 91 0.60 11.61 -4.12
CA TYR A 91 1.60 11.36 -3.09
C TYR A 91 2.73 10.53 -3.66
N ILE A 92 3.95 10.87 -3.30
CA ILE A 92 5.16 10.16 -3.73
C ILE A 92 5.98 9.75 -2.52
N LEU A 93 6.75 8.66 -2.67
CA LEU A 93 7.69 8.20 -1.66
C LEU A 93 9.07 8.79 -1.92
N THR A 94 9.73 9.23 -0.85
CA THR A 94 11.10 9.74 -0.88
C THR A 94 11.86 9.35 0.39
N LYS A 95 13.19 9.48 0.35
CA LYS A 95 14.04 9.36 1.54
C LYS A 95 14.29 10.70 2.23
N LYS A 96 13.96 11.80 1.58
CA LYS A 96 14.08 13.15 2.14
C LYS A 96 12.72 13.80 2.16
N GLY A 97 12.31 14.26 3.35
CA GLY A 97 11.10 15.06 3.47
C GLY A 97 11.31 16.42 2.81
N VAL A 98 10.40 16.78 1.91
CA VAL A 98 10.35 18.13 1.33
C VAL A 98 9.22 18.87 2.00
N CYS A 99 9.57 19.85 2.84
CA CYS A 99 8.60 20.78 3.42
C CYS A 99 8.40 21.93 2.42
N ASP A 100 7.18 22.12 1.98
CA ASP A 100 6.76 23.35 1.34
C ASP A 100 5.84 24.14 2.28
N ASP A 101 5.44 25.36 1.86
CA ASP A 101 4.60 26.23 2.68
C ASP A 101 3.19 25.68 2.92
N TYR A 102 2.81 24.58 2.26
CA TYR A 102 1.44 24.05 2.23
C TYR A 102 1.29 22.65 2.80
N SER A 103 2.37 21.89 2.91
CA SER A 103 2.29 20.52 3.43
C SER A 103 3.59 20.08 4.09
N MET A 104 3.45 19.36 5.21
CA MET A 104 4.55 18.63 5.82
C MET A 104 4.55 17.18 5.33
N PRO A 105 5.72 16.62 4.97
CA PRO A 105 5.79 15.22 4.60
C PRO A 105 5.46 14.33 5.82
N LEU A 106 4.73 13.27 5.57
CA LEU A 106 4.46 12.24 6.57
C LEU A 106 5.60 11.22 6.58
N PHE A 107 6.14 10.94 7.76
CA PHE A 107 7.15 9.89 7.90
C PHE A 107 6.51 8.56 8.32
N HIS A 108 6.79 7.49 7.58
CA HIS A 108 6.27 6.17 7.86
C HIS A 108 7.32 5.10 7.56
N LYS A 109 7.73 4.36 8.58
CA LYS A 109 8.66 3.23 8.49
C LYS A 109 9.91 3.46 7.63
N GLY A 110 10.57 4.62 7.82
CA GLY A 110 11.81 4.96 7.12
C GLY A 110 11.64 5.70 5.80
N PHE A 111 10.41 5.99 5.38
CA PHE A 111 10.10 6.71 4.15
C PHE A 111 9.29 7.97 4.43
N TYR A 112 9.49 8.98 3.60
CA TYR A 112 8.63 10.15 3.60
C TYR A 112 7.58 10.05 2.50
N ILE A 113 6.35 10.36 2.84
CA ILE A 113 5.22 10.46 1.93
C ILE A 113 5.01 11.95 1.69
N ASN A 114 5.33 12.40 0.49
CA ASN A 114 5.21 13.80 0.11
C ASN A 114 3.96 14.01 -0.74
N LYS A 115 3.15 14.98 -0.33
CA LYS A 115 2.03 15.48 -1.12
C LYS A 115 2.57 16.31 -2.26
N THR A 116 2.16 16.05 -3.46
CA THR A 116 2.64 16.75 -4.65
C THR A 116 1.49 17.18 -5.55
N HIS A 117 1.71 18.30 -6.20
CA HIS A 117 0.87 18.82 -7.26
C HIS A 117 1.53 18.45 -8.58
N ILE A 118 1.03 17.46 -9.25
CA ILE A 118 1.56 17.11 -10.57
C ILE A 118 0.75 17.83 -11.64
N TYR A 119 1.29 18.93 -12.14
CA TYR A 119 0.73 19.65 -13.28
C TYR A 119 1.01 18.97 -14.61
N TYR A 120 1.98 18.05 -14.63
CA TYR A 120 2.40 17.33 -15.81
C TYR A 120 2.43 15.84 -15.52
N SER A 121 1.88 15.05 -16.41
CA SER A 121 2.05 13.60 -16.39
C SER A 121 3.50 13.26 -16.70
N GLU A 122 4.38 13.34 -15.71
CA GLU A 122 5.66 12.70 -15.80
C GLU A 122 5.43 11.20 -15.75
N THR A 123 5.57 10.58 -16.91
CA THR A 123 5.20 9.19 -17.19
C THR A 123 5.98 8.15 -16.38
N PHE A 124 6.89 8.55 -15.50
CA PHE A 124 7.82 7.65 -14.80
C PHE A 124 7.75 7.75 -13.27
N ILE A 125 6.88 8.58 -12.71
CA ILE A 125 6.73 8.71 -11.26
C ILE A 125 5.58 7.85 -10.80
N ILE A 126 5.86 6.96 -9.85
CA ILE A 126 4.82 6.18 -9.18
C ILE A 126 4.18 7.06 -8.12
N THR A 127 2.87 7.24 -8.23
CA THR A 127 2.08 8.07 -7.32
C THR A 127 0.99 7.29 -6.62
N PHE A 128 0.58 7.79 -5.46
CA PHE A 128 -0.48 7.23 -4.65
C PHE A 128 -1.64 8.22 -4.53
N ASN A 129 -2.84 7.69 -4.43
CA ASN A 129 -4.06 8.50 -4.35
C ASN A 129 -4.23 9.22 -3.02
N SER A 130 -3.62 8.68 -1.95
CA SER A 130 -3.75 9.22 -0.59
C SER A 130 -2.52 8.83 0.25
N GLU A 131 -2.38 9.46 1.42
CA GLU A 131 -1.37 9.06 2.40
C GLU A 131 -1.58 7.62 2.86
N GLU A 132 -2.81 7.20 3.06
CA GLU A 132 -3.18 5.85 3.47
C GLU A 132 -2.77 4.82 2.41
N ALA A 133 -2.97 5.13 1.13
CA ALA A 133 -2.52 4.28 0.03
C ALA A 133 -0.99 4.12 0.04
N ALA A 134 -0.25 5.21 0.23
CA ALA A 134 1.20 5.19 0.31
C ALA A 134 1.70 4.41 1.53
N LYS A 135 1.10 4.62 2.69
CA LYS A 135 1.41 3.83 3.91
C LYS A 135 1.19 2.34 3.69
N LYS A 136 0.07 1.98 3.08
CA LYS A 136 -0.26 0.58 2.79
C LYS A 136 0.76 -0.05 1.85
N ALA A 137 1.21 0.66 0.84
CA ALA A 137 2.26 0.19 -0.06
C ALA A 137 3.59 -0.06 0.68
N ILE A 138 3.98 0.85 1.58
CA ILE A 138 5.16 0.67 2.43
C ILE A 138 4.99 -0.57 3.32
N ASP A 139 3.83 -0.77 3.91
CA ASP A 139 3.54 -1.91 4.77
C ASP A 139 3.60 -3.25 4.01
N ILE A 140 3.15 -3.27 2.77
CA ILE A 140 3.18 -4.46 1.91
C ILE A 140 4.62 -4.82 1.50
N LEU A 141 5.39 -3.84 1.07
CA LEU A 141 6.74 -4.05 0.50
C LEU A 141 7.85 -4.04 1.56
N GLY A 142 7.69 -3.28 2.63
CA GLY A 142 8.65 -3.22 3.72
C GLY A 142 10.02 -2.68 3.31
N ASP A 143 11.06 -3.19 3.96
CA ASP A 143 12.45 -2.73 3.78
C ASP A 143 13.02 -2.98 2.39
N GLU A 144 12.44 -3.88 1.61
CA GLU A 144 12.84 -4.11 0.22
C GLU A 144 12.80 -2.83 -0.64
N LEU A 145 11.91 -1.89 -0.29
CA LEU A 145 11.80 -0.59 -0.96
C LEU A 145 13.10 0.23 -0.91
N ASN A 146 13.96 0.02 0.08
CA ASN A 146 15.21 0.77 0.22
C ASN A 146 16.11 0.67 -1.01
N VAL A 147 16.04 -0.44 -1.73
CA VAL A 147 16.81 -0.66 -2.96
C VAL A 147 16.58 0.43 -4.02
N LEU A 148 15.39 1.01 -4.08
CA LEU A 148 15.06 2.06 -5.04
C LEU A 148 15.71 3.42 -4.71
N PHE A 149 16.15 3.60 -3.47
CA PHE A 149 16.66 4.88 -2.95
C PHE A 149 18.16 4.85 -2.65
N GLU A 150 18.82 3.78 -2.99
CA GLU A 150 20.28 3.61 -2.87
C GLU A 150 21.06 4.27 -4.02
#